data_e9cba1f9e17673deb710ac7547723e52
#
_entry.id   e9cba1f9e17673deb710ac7547723e52
#
_cell.length_a   1.000
_cell.length_b   1.000
_cell.length_c   1.000
_cell.angle_alpha   90.00
_cell.angle_beta   90.00
_cell.angle_gamma   90.00
#
_symmetry.space_group_name_H-M   'P 1'
#
loop_
_entity.id
_entity.type
_entity.pdbx_description
1 polymer ?
#
loop_
_entity_poly.entity_id
_entity_poly.type
_entity_poly.pdbx_seq_one_letter_code
_entity_poly.pdbx_strand_id
1 'polypeptide(L)'
;MKTEVPRGRTMAPEPHLTLIARTIQLSVAPVFLLTAIGTTLAVLTNRLSRIVDRARILEGRMASLPVKEGDEIHAELLTLSRRSKLINAAITLGTICALLICSMIAAMFVGVFLLIDLTDVVALLFVTAMLAFIGALLAFLREIFIAVRALRIGMK
;
A
#
# COMPACT_ATOMS: atom_id res chain seq x y z
N MET A 1 -0.10 -62.92 -33.58
CA MET A 1 -0.25 -61.58 -34.16
C MET A 1 -0.55 -60.65 -32.99
N LYS A 2 0.49 -60.05 -32.38
CA LYS A 2 0.38 -59.15 -31.23
C LYS A 2 0.32 -57.72 -31.76
N THR A 3 -0.82 -57.07 -31.65
CA THR A 3 -0.99 -55.66 -31.95
C THR A 3 -0.41 -54.84 -30.81
N GLU A 4 0.75 -54.21 -31.02
CA GLU A 4 1.28 -53.18 -30.14
C GLU A 4 0.42 -51.92 -30.23
N VAL A 5 -0.18 -51.57 -29.10
CA VAL A 5 -0.85 -50.29 -28.92
C VAL A 5 0.23 -49.21 -28.77
N PRO A 6 0.26 -48.16 -29.60
CA PRO A 6 1.24 -47.08 -29.44
C PRO A 6 0.98 -46.35 -28.12
N ARG A 7 1.91 -46.47 -27.17
CA ARG A 7 1.93 -45.64 -25.96
C ARG A 7 1.95 -44.17 -26.38
N GLY A 8 0.86 -43.48 -26.08
CA GLY A 8 0.76 -42.05 -26.26
C GLY A 8 1.98 -41.34 -25.67
N ARG A 9 2.67 -40.62 -26.53
CA ARG A 9 3.78 -39.74 -26.18
C ARG A 9 3.20 -38.67 -25.25
N THR A 10 3.33 -38.82 -23.92
CA THR A 10 3.15 -37.75 -22.98
C THR A 10 4.19 -36.70 -23.35
N MET A 11 3.74 -35.65 -24.07
CA MET A 11 4.58 -34.50 -24.35
C MET A 11 4.97 -33.90 -22.99
N ALA A 12 6.24 -34.10 -22.60
CA ALA A 12 6.81 -33.33 -21.50
C ALA A 12 6.64 -31.84 -21.85
N PRO A 13 6.07 -31.03 -20.98
CA PRO A 13 5.90 -29.61 -21.27
C PRO A 13 7.28 -28.99 -21.53
N GLU A 14 7.39 -28.24 -22.63
CA GLU A 14 8.61 -27.53 -23.02
C GLU A 14 9.16 -26.77 -21.79
N PRO A 15 10.47 -26.76 -21.55
CA PRO A 15 11.06 -26.17 -20.32
C PRO A 15 10.66 -24.70 -20.13
N HIS A 16 10.45 -23.95 -21.21
CA HIS A 16 9.96 -22.58 -21.15
C HIS A 16 8.53 -22.46 -20.61
N LEU A 17 7.62 -23.37 -20.98
CA LEU A 17 6.25 -23.35 -20.48
C LEU A 17 6.19 -23.65 -18.98
N THR A 18 7.04 -24.54 -18.49
CA THR A 18 7.11 -24.86 -17.06
C THR A 18 7.66 -23.69 -16.24
N LEU A 19 8.66 -22.95 -16.76
CA LEU A 19 9.20 -21.75 -16.11
C LEU A 19 8.17 -20.63 -16.04
N ILE A 20 7.45 -20.36 -17.13
CA ILE A 20 6.38 -19.34 -17.16
C ILE A 20 5.27 -19.72 -16.18
N ALA A 21 4.79 -20.97 -16.19
CA ALA A 21 3.75 -21.42 -15.28
C ALA A 21 4.17 -21.28 -13.81
N ARG A 22 5.42 -21.59 -13.49
CA ARG A 22 5.97 -21.42 -12.14
C ARG A 22 6.03 -19.94 -11.74
N THR A 23 6.46 -19.07 -12.65
CA THR A 23 6.53 -17.62 -12.38
C THR A 23 5.14 -17.02 -12.14
N ILE A 24 4.13 -17.43 -12.92
CA ILE A 24 2.74 -17.04 -12.70
C ILE A 24 2.29 -17.50 -11.31
N GLN A 25 2.56 -18.75 -10.94
CA GLN A 25 2.19 -19.27 -9.62
C GLN A 25 2.86 -18.51 -8.48
N LEU A 26 4.14 -18.16 -8.62
CA LEU A 26 4.87 -17.40 -7.60
C LEU A 26 4.40 -15.94 -7.51
N SER A 27 3.87 -15.36 -8.59
CA SER A 27 3.36 -13.98 -8.59
C SER A 27 1.95 -13.83 -7.99
N VAL A 28 1.23 -14.92 -7.73
CA VAL A 28 -0.11 -14.89 -7.13
C VAL A 28 -0.09 -14.24 -5.73
N ALA A 29 0.86 -14.63 -4.88
CA ALA A 29 0.95 -14.09 -3.52
C ALA A 29 1.22 -12.57 -3.49
N PRO A 30 2.18 -12.00 -4.26
CA PRO A 30 2.33 -10.57 -4.40
C PRO A 30 1.09 -9.82 -4.92
N VAL A 31 0.32 -10.44 -5.82
CA VAL A 31 -0.93 -9.84 -6.32
C VAL A 31 -1.98 -9.74 -5.23
N PHE A 32 -2.13 -10.74 -4.37
CA PHE A 32 -3.00 -10.63 -3.19
C PHE A 32 -2.55 -9.53 -2.23
N LEU A 33 -1.24 -9.37 -2.06
CA LEU A 33 -0.69 -8.28 -1.24
C LEU A 33 -1.04 -6.91 -1.83
N LEU A 34 -1.00 -6.73 -3.15
CA LEU A 34 -1.45 -5.49 -3.82
C LEU A 34 -2.91 -5.17 -3.49
N THR A 35 -3.79 -6.17 -3.46
CA THR A 35 -5.20 -5.99 -3.07
C THR A 35 -5.31 -5.48 -1.63
N ALA A 36 -4.55 -6.05 -0.70
CA ALA A 36 -4.54 -5.61 0.70
C ALA A 36 -4.01 -4.18 0.84
N ILE A 37 -2.96 -3.80 0.10
CA ILE A 37 -2.43 -2.44 0.07
C ILE A 37 -3.48 -1.47 -0.51
N GLY A 38 -4.14 -1.83 -1.60
CA GLY A 38 -5.20 -1.03 -2.21
C GLY A 38 -6.35 -0.75 -1.25
N THR A 39 -6.81 -1.75 -0.51
CA THR A 39 -7.83 -1.60 0.52
C THR A 39 -7.37 -0.66 1.64
N THR A 40 -6.13 -0.79 2.09
CA THR A 40 -5.53 0.10 3.11
C THR A 40 -5.47 1.54 2.60
N LEU A 41 -5.04 1.77 1.36
CA LEU A 41 -5.00 3.10 0.74
C LEU A 41 -6.39 3.74 0.64
N ALA A 42 -7.43 2.96 0.30
CA ALA A 42 -8.80 3.45 0.26
C ALA A 42 -9.27 3.94 1.64
N VAL A 43 -8.97 3.20 2.72
CA VAL A 43 -9.28 3.62 4.09
C VAL A 43 -8.55 4.90 4.46
N LEU A 44 -7.26 5.01 4.15
CA LEU A 44 -6.44 6.20 4.43
C LEU A 44 -6.95 7.43 3.69
N THR A 45 -7.31 7.30 2.41
CA THR A 45 -7.85 8.38 1.59
C THR A 45 -9.20 8.87 2.12
N ASN A 46 -10.09 7.97 2.53
CA ASN A 46 -11.36 8.33 3.16
C ASN A 46 -11.18 9.06 4.50
N ARG A 47 -10.14 8.70 5.27
CA ARG A 47 -9.81 9.43 6.51
C ARG A 47 -9.24 10.81 6.23
N LEU A 48 -8.38 10.92 5.21
CA LEU A 48 -7.81 12.20 4.80
C LEU A 48 -8.90 13.18 4.37
N SER A 49 -9.87 12.75 3.55
CA SER A 49 -10.96 13.62 3.10
C SER A 49 -11.75 14.20 4.28
N ARG A 50 -12.08 13.38 5.28
CA ARG A 50 -12.79 13.85 6.49
C ARG A 50 -12.00 14.89 7.28
N ILE A 51 -10.68 14.76 7.36
CA ILE A 51 -9.82 15.75 8.04
C ILE A 51 -9.78 17.05 7.25
N VAL A 52 -9.67 16.98 5.93
CA VAL A 52 -9.66 18.16 5.05
C VAL A 52 -11.01 18.88 5.09
N ASP A 53 -12.12 18.15 5.04
CA ASP A 53 -13.46 18.73 5.13
C ASP A 53 -13.68 19.44 6.47
N ARG A 54 -13.25 18.83 7.58
CA ARG A 54 -13.30 19.45 8.91
C ARG A 54 -12.45 20.72 8.97
N ALA A 55 -11.24 20.68 8.41
CA ALA A 55 -10.35 21.85 8.38
C ALA A 55 -10.98 23.01 7.59
N ARG A 56 -11.58 22.76 6.43
CA ARG A 56 -12.28 23.80 5.63
C ARG A 56 -13.44 24.43 6.36
N ILE A 57 -14.24 23.64 7.10
CA ILE A 57 -15.35 24.16 7.91
C ILE A 57 -14.82 25.09 9.01
N LEU A 58 -13.72 24.72 9.67
CA LEU A 58 -13.11 25.53 10.73
C LEU A 58 -12.49 26.82 10.18
N GLU A 59 -11.80 26.74 9.04
CA GLU A 59 -11.25 27.93 8.35
C GLU A 59 -12.37 28.93 7.96
N GLY A 60 -13.51 28.42 7.44
CA GLY A 60 -14.66 29.25 7.12
C GLY A 60 -15.28 29.93 8.34
N ARG A 61 -15.29 29.26 9.51
CA ARG A 61 -15.78 29.85 10.76
C ARG A 61 -14.83 30.92 11.35
N MET A 62 -13.51 30.67 11.23
CA MET A 62 -12.49 31.57 11.74
C MET A 62 -12.57 32.97 11.12
N ALA A 63 -13.05 33.10 9.89
CA ALA A 63 -13.23 34.37 9.21
C ALA A 63 -14.37 35.26 9.80
N SER A 64 -15.24 34.70 10.65
CA SER A 64 -16.45 35.36 11.18
C SER A 64 -16.47 35.51 12.71
N LEU A 65 -15.43 35.12 13.43
CA LEU A 65 -15.43 35.03 14.90
C LEU A 65 -14.52 36.09 15.57
N PRO A 66 -14.82 36.50 16.85
CA PRO A 66 -13.94 37.34 17.66
C PRO A 66 -12.64 36.66 18.03
N VAL A 67 -11.57 37.42 18.29
CA VAL A 67 -10.18 36.98 18.47
C VAL A 67 -10.00 35.89 19.54
N LYS A 68 -10.78 35.88 20.62
CA LYS A 68 -10.65 34.87 21.71
C LYS A 68 -11.11 33.46 21.33
N GLU A 69 -12.13 33.34 20.48
CA GLU A 69 -12.61 32.04 19.98
C GLU A 69 -11.73 31.55 18.81
N GLY A 70 -10.99 32.45 18.17
CA GLY A 70 -10.02 32.13 17.12
C GLY A 70 -8.85 31.25 17.61
N ASP A 71 -8.39 31.41 18.85
CA ASP A 71 -7.26 30.66 19.41
C ASP A 71 -7.57 29.18 19.59
N GLU A 72 -8.79 28.81 19.98
CA GLU A 72 -9.21 27.43 20.13
C GLU A 72 -9.31 26.74 18.75
N ILE A 73 -9.88 27.44 17.76
CA ILE A 73 -9.97 26.95 16.39
C ILE A 73 -8.58 26.76 15.79
N HIS A 74 -7.67 27.69 16.07
CA HIS A 74 -6.28 27.58 15.60
C HIS A 74 -5.57 26.34 16.16
N ALA A 75 -5.75 26.02 17.44
CA ALA A 75 -5.21 24.81 18.06
C ALA A 75 -5.80 23.51 17.44
N GLU A 76 -7.10 23.51 17.11
CA GLU A 76 -7.75 22.39 16.43
C GLU A 76 -7.18 22.22 15.01
N LEU A 77 -7.01 23.31 14.25
CA LEU A 77 -6.41 23.29 12.90
C LEU A 77 -4.97 22.77 12.90
N LEU A 78 -4.16 23.13 13.89
CA LEU A 78 -2.80 22.60 14.04
C LEU A 78 -2.82 21.09 14.27
N THR A 79 -3.76 20.59 15.05
CA THR A 79 -3.91 19.14 15.30
C THR A 79 -4.34 18.41 14.03
N LEU A 80 -5.31 18.96 13.29
CA LEU A 80 -5.76 18.40 11.99
C LEU A 80 -4.63 18.41 10.96
N SER A 81 -3.81 19.47 10.91
CA SER A 81 -2.66 19.55 10.02
C SER A 81 -1.62 18.46 10.33
N ARG A 82 -1.31 18.20 11.61
CA ARG A 82 -0.41 17.10 11.99
C ARG A 82 -0.95 15.73 11.59
N ARG A 83 -2.24 15.50 11.80
CA ARG A 83 -2.92 14.24 11.42
C ARG A 83 -2.91 14.05 9.90
N SER A 84 -3.22 15.11 9.14
CA SER A 84 -3.18 15.10 7.68
C SER A 84 -1.79 14.74 7.14
N LYS A 85 -0.71 15.30 7.73
CA LYS A 85 0.67 14.97 7.35
C LYS A 85 1.00 13.48 7.58
N LEU A 86 0.55 12.90 8.69
CA LEU A 86 0.79 11.48 8.99
C LEU A 86 0.05 10.56 8.02
N ILE A 87 -1.22 10.87 7.72
CA ILE A 87 -2.01 10.09 6.75
C ILE A 87 -1.40 10.23 5.35
N ASN A 88 -0.99 11.43 4.95
CA ASN A 88 -0.36 11.64 3.65
C ASN A 88 0.96 10.86 3.53
N ALA A 89 1.78 10.84 4.58
CA ALA A 89 2.99 10.01 4.64
C ALA A 89 2.66 8.51 4.52
N ALA A 90 1.60 8.04 5.20
CA ALA A 90 1.15 6.65 5.10
C ALA A 90 0.66 6.30 3.68
N ILE A 91 -0.10 7.19 3.02
CA ILE A 91 -0.55 7.02 1.64
C ILE A 91 0.65 6.96 0.70
N THR A 92 1.62 7.88 0.84
CA THR A 92 2.82 7.92 0.00
C THR A 92 3.64 6.65 0.14
N LEU A 93 3.91 6.20 1.37
CA LEU A 93 4.64 4.95 1.62
C LEU A 93 3.89 3.72 1.09
N GLY A 94 2.56 3.67 1.26
CA GLY A 94 1.73 2.59 0.71
C GLY A 94 1.75 2.56 -0.82
N THR A 95 1.73 3.72 -1.47
CA THR A 95 1.84 3.82 -2.93
C THR A 95 3.22 3.40 -3.42
N ILE A 96 4.29 3.80 -2.73
CA ILE A 96 5.66 3.35 -3.03
C ILE A 96 5.75 1.82 -2.89
N CYS A 97 5.18 1.24 -1.82
CA CYS A 97 5.12 -0.20 -1.65
C CYS A 97 4.43 -0.89 -2.83
N ALA A 98 3.28 -0.40 -3.27
CA ALA A 98 2.55 -0.96 -4.41
C ALA A 98 3.40 -0.90 -5.70
N LEU A 99 4.08 0.22 -5.97
CA LEU A 99 4.97 0.37 -7.11
C LEU A 99 6.15 -0.62 -7.06
N LEU A 100 6.76 -0.80 -5.89
CA LEU A 100 7.86 -1.76 -5.70
C LEU A 100 7.40 -3.21 -5.96
N ILE A 101 6.20 -3.59 -5.51
CA ILE A 101 5.63 -4.91 -5.78
C ILE A 101 5.33 -5.10 -7.26
N CYS A 102 4.75 -4.10 -7.93
CA CYS A 102 4.54 -4.16 -9.38
C CYS A 102 5.88 -4.32 -10.12
N SER A 103 6.91 -3.56 -9.74
CA SER A 103 8.25 -3.65 -10.32
C SER A 103 8.89 -5.01 -10.08
N MET A 104 8.68 -5.60 -8.89
CA MET A 104 9.14 -6.94 -8.55
C MET A 104 8.50 -8.00 -9.43
N ILE A 105 7.17 -7.95 -9.62
CA ILE A 105 6.46 -8.88 -10.51
C ILE A 105 6.98 -8.73 -11.95
N ALA A 106 7.14 -7.50 -12.42
CA ALA A 106 7.70 -7.23 -13.75
C ALA A 106 9.11 -7.80 -13.88
N ALA A 107 9.99 -7.62 -12.89
CA ALA A 107 11.35 -8.16 -12.88
C ALA A 107 11.35 -9.71 -12.95
N MET A 108 10.42 -10.39 -12.26
CA MET A 108 10.28 -11.85 -12.35
C MET A 108 9.99 -12.31 -13.78
N PHE A 109 9.08 -11.65 -14.50
CA PHE A 109 8.77 -11.99 -15.89
C PHE A 109 9.91 -11.64 -16.84
N VAL A 110 10.55 -10.47 -16.67
CA VAL A 110 11.69 -10.04 -17.48
C VAL A 110 12.85 -11.03 -17.34
N GLY A 111 13.16 -11.49 -16.11
CA GLY A 111 14.19 -12.50 -15.86
C GLY A 111 13.96 -13.78 -16.64
N VAL A 112 12.71 -14.26 -16.70
CA VAL A 112 12.35 -15.46 -17.47
C VAL A 112 12.47 -15.24 -18.98
N PHE A 113 12.04 -14.07 -19.49
CA PHE A 113 12.10 -13.75 -20.92
C PHE A 113 13.52 -13.56 -21.44
N LEU A 114 14.37 -12.90 -20.66
CA LEU A 114 15.75 -12.60 -21.04
C LEU A 114 16.76 -13.68 -20.61
N LEU A 115 16.30 -14.71 -19.89
CA LEU A 115 17.15 -15.77 -19.29
C LEU A 115 18.27 -15.21 -18.40
N ILE A 116 17.97 -14.09 -17.69
CA ILE A 116 18.88 -13.41 -16.76
C ILE A 116 18.44 -13.76 -15.33
N ASP A 117 19.40 -14.03 -14.46
CA ASP A 117 19.14 -14.22 -13.04
C ASP A 117 18.94 -12.87 -12.35
N LEU A 118 17.70 -12.55 -12.01
CA LEU A 118 17.29 -11.36 -11.28
C LEU A 118 16.84 -11.67 -9.85
N THR A 119 17.21 -12.81 -9.31
CA THR A 119 16.77 -13.29 -7.99
C THR A 119 17.08 -12.29 -6.89
N ASP A 120 18.29 -11.74 -6.87
CA ASP A 120 18.71 -10.76 -5.86
C ASP A 120 17.93 -9.44 -5.98
N VAL A 121 17.67 -9.00 -7.21
CA VAL A 121 16.87 -7.78 -7.46
C VAL A 121 15.43 -7.96 -6.99
N VAL A 122 14.81 -9.12 -7.28
CA VAL A 122 13.46 -9.47 -6.84
C VAL A 122 13.39 -9.51 -5.30
N ALA A 123 14.37 -10.14 -4.65
CA ALA A 123 14.45 -10.21 -3.19
C ALA A 123 14.61 -8.81 -2.57
N LEU A 124 15.48 -7.97 -3.12
CA LEU A 124 15.69 -6.60 -2.65
C LEU A 124 14.42 -5.75 -2.79
N LEU A 125 13.75 -5.82 -3.95
CA LEU A 125 12.50 -5.11 -4.19
C LEU A 125 11.42 -5.54 -3.20
N PHE A 126 11.31 -6.84 -2.91
CA PHE A 126 10.35 -7.36 -1.95
C PHE A 126 10.62 -6.86 -0.53
N VAL A 127 11.86 -6.96 -0.04
CA VAL A 127 12.22 -6.49 1.31
C VAL A 127 11.98 -4.99 1.43
N THR A 128 12.36 -4.20 0.42
CA THR A 128 12.15 -2.74 0.42
C THR A 128 10.65 -2.40 0.42
N ALA A 129 9.84 -3.12 -0.36
CA ALA A 129 8.39 -2.96 -0.37
C ALA A 129 7.77 -3.26 1.01
N MET A 130 8.22 -4.33 1.69
CA MET A 130 7.76 -4.67 3.03
C MET A 130 8.12 -3.60 4.07
N LEU A 131 9.33 -3.07 4.02
CA LEU A 131 9.75 -1.97 4.89
C LEU A 131 8.92 -0.70 4.66
N ALA A 132 8.63 -0.36 3.40
CA ALA A 132 7.74 0.74 3.05
C ALA A 132 6.32 0.53 3.60
N PHE A 133 5.78 -0.69 3.50
CA PHE A 133 4.46 -1.01 4.03
C PHE A 133 4.40 -0.94 5.55
N ILE A 134 5.41 -1.47 6.24
CA ILE A 134 5.54 -1.35 7.70
C ILE A 134 5.58 0.13 8.09
N GLY A 135 6.36 0.96 7.40
CA GLY A 135 6.40 2.41 7.63
C GLY A 135 5.03 3.08 7.44
N ALA A 136 4.27 2.70 6.41
CA ALA A 136 2.92 3.19 6.17
C ALA A 136 1.96 2.84 7.33
N LEU A 137 2.00 1.59 7.80
CA LEU A 137 1.19 1.13 8.94
C LEU A 137 1.57 1.81 10.25
N LEU A 138 2.86 2.05 10.50
CA LEU A 138 3.32 2.79 11.69
C LEU A 138 2.88 4.25 11.66
N ALA A 139 2.94 4.92 10.50
CA ALA A 139 2.44 6.28 10.34
C ALA A 139 0.92 6.34 10.59
N PHE A 140 0.18 5.38 10.06
CA PHE A 140 -1.26 5.23 10.29
C PHE A 140 -1.60 4.97 11.76
N LEU A 141 -0.89 4.05 12.41
CA LEU A 141 -1.07 3.75 13.82
C LEU A 141 -0.84 5.00 14.70
N ARG A 142 0.21 5.76 14.39
CA ARG A 142 0.51 7.01 15.10
C ARG A 142 -0.60 8.05 14.93
N GLU A 143 -1.19 8.15 13.74
CA GLU A 143 -2.36 9.02 13.50
C GLU A 143 -3.55 8.63 14.38
N ILE A 144 -3.86 7.34 14.46
CA ILE A 144 -4.96 6.83 15.30
C ILE A 144 -4.75 7.22 16.77
N PHE A 145 -3.53 7.06 17.30
CA PHE A 145 -3.23 7.43 18.70
C PHE A 145 -3.44 8.94 18.96
N ILE A 146 -3.07 9.79 18.00
CA ILE A 146 -3.30 11.25 18.11
C ILE A 146 -4.81 11.54 18.06
N ALA A 147 -5.56 10.87 17.18
CA ALA A 147 -7.00 11.04 17.06
C ALA A 147 -7.74 10.67 18.38
N VAL A 148 -7.38 9.54 18.98
CA VAL A 148 -8.01 9.07 20.24
C VAL A 148 -7.68 9.98 21.42
N ARG A 149 -6.45 10.49 21.50
CA ARG A 149 -6.07 11.44 22.58
C ARG A 149 -6.84 12.77 22.48
N ALA A 150 -7.07 13.27 21.27
CA ALA A 150 -7.84 14.50 21.07
C ALA A 150 -9.29 14.38 21.54
N LEU A 151 -9.92 13.19 21.38
CA LEU A 151 -11.28 12.95 21.87
C LEU A 151 -11.38 12.91 23.41
N ARG A 152 -10.33 12.46 24.11
CA ARG A 152 -10.33 12.40 25.58
C ARG A 152 -10.22 13.76 26.27
N ILE A 153 -9.70 14.76 25.59
CA ILE A 153 -9.53 16.12 26.14
C ILE A 153 -10.82 16.93 26.01
N GLY A 154 -11.68 16.62 25.04
CA GLY A 154 -12.96 17.32 24.80
C GLY A 154 -14.15 16.85 25.68
N MET A 155 -13.95 15.89 26.58
CA MET A 155 -14.99 15.36 27.49
C MET A 155 -14.77 15.76 28.97
N LYS A 156 -14.15 16.91 29.24
CA LYS A 156 -14.11 17.51 30.58
C LYS A 156 -14.90 18.81 30.62
#